data_31d557a4941013be3ee00427284410ef
#
_entry.id   31d557a4941013be3ee00427284410ef
#
_cell.length_a   1.000
_cell.length_b   1.000
_cell.length_c   1.000
_cell.angle_alpha   90.00
_cell.angle_beta   90.00
_cell.angle_gamma   90.00
#
_symmetry.space_group_name_H-M   'P 1'
#
loop_
_entity.id
_entity.type
_entity.pdbx_description
1 polymer ?
#
loop_
_entity_poly.entity_id
_entity_poly.type
_entity_poly.pdbx_seq_one_letter_code
_entity_poly.pdbx_strand_id
1 'polypeptide(L)'
;MGEKYQAYRSLNYNLPDKSWAWNLYGAGLENMGRGGAPEPFSIPEPNDDQLLVRIDSIGVCFSDVKILKQGGSHPKLYNRDLSVDPTRLGHEVALTIVKVGKNLQGKYKPGQRLAVQPDIYQQGKSTAYGYTIPGGLIQYHLIGDEVLKTDAGACLLPVEDDLGYAESSLLEPWGCVVAAYTQRRRLTPKQGGTMWIIGQPGDSRTYSFSSGLDAPARFVLTDVLASVKELACSTQAEIIERNGLTPADYEALSKELTDGIGFDDIVILNPTSASAVSQIARFIARRGTCNLIGTKPLDGLVQVDLGRLHYDYIAFIGNNGTDIAASYGEERNRCELRPGGSTVFIGTGGPMGQMHVQRALELPEGPKLVIATEISDERLQTLNDMFTPLAEKHGRKLLFFNPMTSKQSFHDFVMEATRGQGVDDVVVSVPVAALMEEGDTVMKPDGMMVLFAGVPNGTMGAVNLSNVFLSNAQYTGTSGLTIDDQASVMARRVAGTLSPGRSVAAIGGLETAAEAIESVIQGKYPGKVIIFPQIRNLPLTGLRELEERLPEVAEKLSEDRMWTNEAEEALIEKMWEKP
;
A
#
# COMPACT_ATOMS: atom_id res chain seq x y z
N MET A 1 -15.21 15.51 -28.79
CA MET A 1 -13.72 15.51 -28.73
C MET A 1 -13.19 16.63 -29.60
N GLY A 2 -12.40 17.52 -29.03
CA GLY A 2 -11.75 18.63 -29.75
C GLY A 2 -10.60 18.14 -30.64
N GLU A 3 -10.16 18.98 -31.56
CA GLU A 3 -9.11 18.64 -32.54
C GLU A 3 -7.74 18.40 -31.88
N LYS A 4 -7.37 19.23 -30.88
CA LYS A 4 -6.11 19.09 -30.16
C LYS A 4 -6.10 17.80 -29.31
N TYR A 5 -7.18 17.52 -28.60
CA TYR A 5 -7.29 16.29 -27.81
C TYR A 5 -7.21 15.05 -28.69
N GLN A 6 -7.87 15.06 -29.87
CA GLN A 6 -7.76 13.95 -30.82
C GLN A 6 -6.32 13.76 -31.29
N ALA A 7 -5.63 14.85 -31.66
CA ALA A 7 -4.24 14.80 -32.07
C ALA A 7 -3.33 14.30 -30.94
N TYR A 8 -3.55 14.76 -29.72
CA TYR A 8 -2.85 14.31 -28.52
C TYR A 8 -3.02 12.80 -28.30
N ARG A 9 -4.27 12.33 -28.32
CA ARG A 9 -4.62 10.92 -28.06
C ARG A 9 -4.11 9.99 -29.13
N SER A 10 -4.22 10.36 -30.40
CA SER A 10 -3.80 9.55 -31.55
C SER A 10 -2.32 9.67 -31.93
N LEU A 11 -1.53 10.49 -31.19
CA LEU A 11 -0.15 10.84 -31.53
C LEU A 11 -0.01 11.50 -32.92
N ASN A 12 -1.06 12.16 -33.41
CA ASN A 12 -1.02 12.82 -34.71
C ASN A 12 -0.39 14.22 -34.64
N TYR A 13 0.88 14.24 -34.27
CA TYR A 13 1.74 15.42 -34.22
C TYR A 13 3.21 15.02 -34.35
N ASN A 14 4.06 15.97 -34.73
CA ASN A 14 5.51 15.75 -34.72
C ASN A 14 6.03 15.79 -33.29
N LEU A 15 7.02 14.95 -32.97
CA LEU A 15 7.70 15.07 -31.68
C LEU A 15 8.43 16.42 -31.60
N PRO A 16 8.43 17.08 -30.43
CA PRO A 16 9.17 18.31 -30.25
C PRO A 16 10.70 18.05 -30.32
N ASP A 17 11.46 19.04 -30.75
CA ASP A 17 12.92 18.95 -30.78
C ASP A 17 13.54 18.77 -29.39
N LYS A 18 12.84 19.23 -28.36
CA LYS A 18 13.27 19.16 -26.96
C LYS A 18 12.15 18.67 -26.07
N SER A 19 12.54 17.91 -25.07
CA SER A 19 11.72 17.49 -23.94
C SER A 19 12.27 18.12 -22.66
N TRP A 20 11.46 18.12 -21.59
CA TRP A 20 11.82 18.76 -20.32
C TRP A 20 11.67 17.77 -19.18
N ALA A 21 12.57 17.87 -18.18
CA ALA A 21 12.60 16.99 -17.03
C ALA A 21 13.02 17.70 -15.74
N TRP A 22 12.54 17.20 -14.62
CA TRP A 22 12.97 17.56 -13.29
C TRP A 22 13.90 16.48 -12.73
N ASN A 23 15.20 16.68 -12.83
CA ASN A 23 16.17 15.77 -12.18
C ASN A 23 16.44 16.22 -10.75
N LEU A 24 16.70 15.29 -9.85
CA LEU A 24 17.06 15.53 -8.45
C LEU A 24 18.55 15.29 -8.26
N TYR A 25 19.29 16.33 -7.89
CA TYR A 25 20.75 16.33 -7.75
C TYR A 25 21.24 16.23 -6.30
N GLY A 26 20.34 16.23 -5.33
CA GLY A 26 20.66 16.15 -3.92
C GLY A 26 19.40 16.24 -3.06
N ALA A 27 19.53 16.29 -1.75
CA ALA A 27 18.42 16.51 -0.85
C ALA A 27 17.96 17.98 -0.90
N GLY A 28 16.66 18.22 -0.79
CA GLY A 28 16.04 19.56 -0.76
C GLY A 28 15.49 20.03 -2.11
N LEU A 29 14.49 20.91 -2.05
CA LEU A 29 13.86 21.51 -3.25
C LEU A 29 14.84 22.29 -4.09
N GLU A 30 15.83 22.91 -3.47
CA GLU A 30 16.89 23.68 -4.13
C GLU A 30 17.77 22.82 -5.05
N ASN A 31 17.77 21.48 -4.86
CA ASN A 31 18.47 20.51 -5.68
C ASN A 31 17.57 19.83 -6.73
N MET A 32 16.33 20.26 -6.85
CA MET A 32 15.39 19.80 -7.88
C MET A 32 15.47 20.70 -9.11
N GLY A 33 15.84 20.13 -10.24
CA GLY A 33 16.15 20.86 -11.48
C GLY A 33 17.42 21.70 -11.38
N ARG A 34 17.65 22.53 -12.37
CA ARG A 34 18.75 23.51 -12.36
C ARG A 34 18.19 24.92 -12.34
N GLY A 35 18.57 25.68 -11.31
CA GLY A 35 18.05 27.03 -11.12
C GLY A 35 16.56 27.07 -10.79
N GLY A 36 16.00 26.01 -10.17
CA GLY A 36 14.60 25.93 -9.80
C GLY A 36 13.63 25.72 -10.98
N ALA A 37 14.13 25.16 -12.10
CA ALA A 37 13.34 24.91 -13.32
C ALA A 37 13.62 23.54 -13.92
N PRO A 38 12.70 22.98 -14.72
CA PRO A 38 12.97 21.76 -15.48
C PRO A 38 14.04 22.00 -16.55
N GLU A 39 14.78 20.95 -16.86
CA GLU A 39 15.91 21.00 -17.79
C GLU A 39 15.51 20.48 -19.17
N PRO A 40 15.94 21.15 -20.26
CA PRO A 40 15.70 20.66 -21.60
C PRO A 40 16.69 19.54 -21.95
N PHE A 41 16.21 18.56 -22.73
CA PHE A 41 17.04 17.53 -23.33
C PHE A 41 16.48 17.10 -24.69
N SER A 42 17.32 16.48 -25.52
CA SER A 42 16.86 15.89 -26.79
C SER A 42 16.14 14.57 -26.53
N ILE A 43 15.02 14.36 -27.20
CA ILE A 43 14.26 13.11 -27.09
C ILE A 43 15.12 11.97 -27.65
N PRO A 44 15.44 10.93 -26.87
CA PRO A 44 16.27 9.83 -27.32
C PRO A 44 15.49 8.89 -28.26
N GLU A 45 16.20 8.23 -29.17
CA GLU A 45 15.63 7.13 -29.94
C GLU A 45 15.72 5.82 -29.14
N PRO A 46 14.67 4.98 -29.14
CA PRO A 46 14.73 3.69 -28.48
C PRO A 46 15.62 2.72 -29.26
N ASN A 47 16.40 1.90 -28.55
CA ASN A 47 17.04 0.75 -29.15
C ASN A 47 16.02 -0.40 -29.39
N ASP A 48 16.50 -1.55 -29.90
CA ASP A 48 15.63 -2.67 -30.26
C ASP A 48 14.83 -3.26 -29.09
N ASP A 49 15.26 -3.06 -27.85
CA ASP A 49 14.64 -3.59 -26.62
C ASP A 49 14.02 -2.49 -25.74
N GLN A 50 13.77 -1.30 -26.28
CA GLN A 50 13.22 -0.18 -25.53
C GLN A 50 11.92 0.36 -26.14
N LEU A 51 11.13 1.01 -25.28
CA LEU A 51 9.99 1.83 -25.65
C LEU A 51 10.33 3.29 -25.45
N LEU A 52 10.03 4.15 -26.42
CA LEU A 52 9.90 5.58 -26.18
C LEU A 52 8.46 5.86 -25.76
N VAL A 53 8.29 6.47 -24.60
CA VAL A 53 6.98 6.79 -24.05
C VAL A 53 6.82 8.30 -23.84
N ARG A 54 5.59 8.79 -23.99
CA ARG A 54 5.14 10.09 -23.54
C ARG A 54 4.55 9.92 -22.15
N ILE A 55 4.97 10.74 -21.19
CA ILE A 55 4.33 10.77 -19.86
C ILE A 55 3.12 11.71 -19.95
N ASP A 56 1.95 11.18 -19.63
CA ASP A 56 0.68 11.88 -19.78
C ASP A 56 0.24 12.57 -18.49
N SER A 57 0.37 11.86 -17.36
CA SER A 57 0.08 12.41 -16.03
C SER A 57 0.92 11.73 -14.95
N ILE A 58 1.09 12.45 -13.85
CA ILE A 58 1.83 11.99 -12.67
C ILE A 58 1.07 12.44 -11.42
N GLY A 59 0.78 11.49 -10.53
CA GLY A 59 0.36 11.80 -9.17
C GLY A 59 1.56 12.15 -8.30
N VAL A 60 1.46 13.24 -7.53
CA VAL A 60 2.48 13.61 -6.54
C VAL A 60 2.18 12.93 -5.21
N CYS A 61 3.21 12.29 -4.64
CA CYS A 61 3.08 11.46 -3.46
C CYS A 61 3.96 11.96 -2.30
N PHE A 62 3.58 11.62 -1.06
CA PHE A 62 4.44 11.87 0.10
C PHE A 62 5.74 11.05 0.05
N SER A 63 5.79 9.98 -0.72
CA SER A 63 7.02 9.22 -0.99
C SER A 63 8.05 10.05 -1.77
N ASP A 64 7.61 10.91 -2.71
CA ASP A 64 8.49 11.86 -3.39
C ASP A 64 9.10 12.86 -2.40
N VAL A 65 8.30 13.31 -1.43
CA VAL A 65 8.77 14.17 -0.32
C VAL A 65 9.84 13.49 0.52
N LYS A 66 9.70 12.17 0.80
CA LYS A 66 10.71 11.42 1.56
C LYS A 66 12.04 11.36 0.81
N ILE A 67 12.01 11.07 -0.51
CA ILE A 67 13.21 11.06 -1.35
C ILE A 67 13.82 12.45 -1.41
N LEU A 68 13.02 13.47 -1.63
CA LEU A 68 13.47 14.87 -1.65
C LEU A 68 14.20 15.27 -0.36
N LYS A 69 13.65 14.90 0.81
CA LYS A 69 14.27 15.21 2.11
C LYS A 69 15.55 14.45 2.39
N GLN A 70 15.66 13.20 1.95
CA GLN A 70 16.79 12.32 2.26
C GLN A 70 17.86 12.32 1.16
N GLY A 71 17.50 12.69 -0.05
CA GLY A 71 18.40 12.59 -1.21
C GLY A 71 18.93 11.17 -1.38
N GLY A 72 20.18 11.06 -1.75
CA GLY A 72 20.85 9.77 -1.99
C GLY A 72 20.93 8.83 -0.78
N SER A 73 20.74 9.34 0.44
CA SER A 73 20.70 8.52 1.67
C SER A 73 19.37 7.77 1.86
N HIS A 74 18.36 8.03 1.03
CA HIS A 74 17.12 7.27 1.06
C HIS A 74 17.40 5.77 0.88
N PRO A 75 16.85 4.85 1.72
CA PRO A 75 17.18 3.41 1.66
C PRO A 75 17.05 2.77 0.28
N LYS A 76 16.02 3.14 -0.49
CA LYS A 76 15.81 2.66 -1.87
C LYS A 76 16.76 3.29 -2.91
N LEU A 77 17.62 4.24 -2.54
CA LEU A 77 18.65 4.82 -3.41
C LEU A 77 20.07 4.30 -3.10
N TYR A 78 20.21 3.48 -2.06
CA TYR A 78 21.47 2.75 -1.76
C TYR A 78 22.71 3.64 -1.64
N ASN A 79 22.58 4.81 -1.02
CA ASN A 79 23.64 5.83 -0.88
C ASN A 79 24.18 6.35 -2.22
N ARG A 80 23.30 6.50 -3.20
CA ARG A 80 23.62 7.02 -4.54
C ARG A 80 24.06 8.49 -4.44
N ASP A 81 25.17 8.83 -5.08
CA ASP A 81 25.61 10.22 -5.23
C ASP A 81 24.79 10.91 -6.32
N LEU A 82 23.74 11.60 -5.93
CA LEU A 82 22.82 12.27 -6.85
C LEU A 82 23.46 13.44 -7.60
N SER A 83 24.58 14.01 -7.11
CA SER A 83 25.28 15.08 -7.81
C SER A 83 25.97 14.61 -9.10
N VAL A 84 26.34 13.33 -9.14
CA VAL A 84 27.00 12.67 -10.27
C VAL A 84 26.01 11.83 -11.08
N ASP A 85 25.13 11.12 -10.38
CA ASP A 85 24.14 10.21 -10.97
C ASP A 85 22.73 10.60 -10.42
N PRO A 86 22.10 11.64 -10.99
CA PRO A 86 20.81 12.14 -10.51
C PRO A 86 19.70 11.11 -10.72
N THR A 87 18.65 11.22 -9.90
CA THR A 87 17.40 10.49 -10.13
C THR A 87 16.28 11.45 -10.54
N ARG A 88 15.08 10.92 -10.72
CA ARG A 88 13.89 11.68 -11.05
C ARG A 88 12.72 11.13 -10.25
N LEU A 89 11.93 12.03 -9.67
CA LEU A 89 10.76 11.71 -8.88
C LEU A 89 9.55 11.38 -9.78
N GLY A 90 8.44 11.00 -9.15
CA GLY A 90 7.18 10.68 -9.81
C GLY A 90 7.07 9.18 -10.15
N HIS A 91 6.37 8.46 -9.30
CA HIS A 91 6.17 7.01 -9.44
C HIS A 91 4.70 6.62 -9.73
N GLU A 92 3.75 7.51 -9.54
CA GLU A 92 2.35 7.33 -9.90
C GLU A 92 2.15 7.84 -11.34
N VAL A 93 2.28 6.97 -12.35
CA VAL A 93 2.48 7.42 -13.75
C VAL A 93 1.53 6.75 -14.71
N ALA A 94 0.89 7.60 -15.56
CA ALA A 94 0.25 7.20 -16.80
C ALA A 94 1.10 7.64 -17.99
N LEU A 95 1.21 6.77 -18.99
CA LEU A 95 2.02 7.02 -20.17
C LEU A 95 1.39 6.45 -21.44
N THR A 96 1.82 6.99 -22.58
CA THR A 96 1.46 6.49 -23.93
C THR A 96 2.75 6.11 -24.69
N ILE A 97 2.75 4.94 -25.31
CA ILE A 97 3.88 4.49 -26.14
C ILE A 97 3.90 5.31 -27.42
N VAL A 98 5.08 5.89 -27.74
CA VAL A 98 5.33 6.70 -28.94
C VAL A 98 6.05 5.89 -30.02
N LYS A 99 7.14 5.20 -29.62
CA LYS A 99 7.92 4.32 -30.50
C LYS A 99 8.22 3.00 -29.82
N VAL A 100 8.33 1.94 -30.61
CA VAL A 100 8.57 0.57 -30.12
C VAL A 100 9.83 0.02 -30.77
N GLY A 101 10.77 -0.42 -29.95
CA GLY A 101 11.97 -1.14 -30.39
C GLY A 101 11.60 -2.44 -31.14
N LYS A 102 12.46 -2.84 -32.05
CA LYS A 102 12.21 -3.93 -33.00
C LYS A 102 11.80 -5.25 -32.30
N ASN A 103 12.46 -5.59 -31.21
CA ASN A 103 12.22 -6.84 -30.47
C ASN A 103 10.90 -6.81 -29.66
N LEU A 104 10.28 -5.64 -29.52
CA LEU A 104 9.05 -5.44 -28.73
C LEU A 104 7.79 -5.28 -29.57
N GLN A 105 7.91 -5.20 -30.91
CA GLN A 105 6.79 -4.91 -31.83
C GLN A 105 5.65 -5.93 -31.80
N GLY A 106 5.89 -7.17 -31.40
CA GLY A 106 4.84 -8.19 -31.24
C GLY A 106 4.03 -8.05 -29.95
N LYS A 107 4.52 -7.28 -28.97
CA LYS A 107 3.94 -7.13 -27.64
C LYS A 107 3.35 -5.74 -27.39
N TYR A 108 3.94 -4.71 -27.96
CA TYR A 108 3.56 -3.31 -27.78
C TYR A 108 3.32 -2.60 -29.09
N LYS A 109 2.51 -1.54 -29.08
CA LYS A 109 2.22 -0.71 -30.26
C LYS A 109 2.20 0.79 -29.90
N PRO A 110 2.56 1.68 -30.83
CA PRO A 110 2.36 3.12 -30.65
C PRO A 110 0.90 3.45 -30.36
N GLY A 111 0.66 4.44 -29.51
CA GLY A 111 -0.66 4.83 -29.04
C GLY A 111 -1.23 3.97 -27.90
N GLN A 112 -0.57 2.87 -27.55
CA GLN A 112 -0.98 2.06 -26.40
C GLN A 112 -0.73 2.82 -25.11
N ARG A 113 -1.75 2.89 -24.25
CA ARG A 113 -1.72 3.57 -22.96
C ARG A 113 -1.43 2.58 -21.84
N LEU A 114 -0.59 2.96 -20.89
CA LEU A 114 -0.15 2.10 -19.82
C LEU A 114 -0.05 2.89 -18.50
N ALA A 115 -0.23 2.20 -17.38
CA ALA A 115 0.13 2.67 -16.05
C ALA A 115 1.39 1.94 -15.58
N VAL A 116 2.24 2.63 -14.82
CA VAL A 116 3.45 2.02 -14.24
C VAL A 116 3.10 1.37 -12.91
N GLN A 117 3.58 0.14 -12.70
CA GLN A 117 3.66 -0.48 -11.39
C GLN A 117 5.08 -0.21 -10.84
N PRO A 118 5.22 0.71 -9.85
CA PRO A 118 6.55 1.21 -9.50
C PRO A 118 7.34 0.32 -8.54
N ASP A 119 6.72 -0.64 -7.87
CA ASP A 119 7.37 -1.47 -6.86
C ASP A 119 8.13 -2.63 -7.50
N ILE A 120 9.19 -2.29 -8.23
CA ILE A 120 9.98 -3.17 -9.08
C ILE A 120 11.06 -3.88 -8.27
N TYR A 121 11.24 -5.17 -8.54
CA TYR A 121 12.31 -5.99 -8.00
C TYR A 121 13.08 -6.68 -9.12
N GLN A 122 14.40 -6.70 -9.00
CA GLN A 122 15.30 -7.42 -9.89
C GLN A 122 16.27 -8.26 -9.05
N GLN A 123 16.21 -9.57 -9.21
CA GLN A 123 16.99 -10.55 -8.42
C GLN A 123 16.79 -10.33 -6.90
N GLY A 124 15.55 -10.08 -6.49
CA GLY A 124 15.16 -9.83 -5.12
C GLY A 124 15.52 -8.44 -4.56
N LYS A 125 16.23 -7.59 -5.34
CA LYS A 125 16.58 -6.23 -4.95
C LYS A 125 15.54 -5.24 -5.47
N SER A 126 15.06 -4.34 -4.60
CA SER A 126 14.16 -3.26 -5.00
C SER A 126 14.87 -2.26 -5.90
N THR A 127 14.31 -2.02 -7.09
CA THR A 127 14.79 -1.04 -8.08
C THR A 127 13.67 -0.08 -8.46
N ALA A 128 12.84 0.31 -7.52
CA ALA A 128 11.58 1.02 -7.72
C ALA A 128 11.68 2.21 -8.69
N TYR A 129 10.64 2.34 -9.55
CA TYR A 129 10.44 3.45 -10.46
C TYR A 129 10.15 4.75 -9.69
N GLY A 130 10.75 5.86 -10.08
CA GLY A 130 10.71 7.11 -9.32
C GLY A 130 11.72 7.16 -8.16
N TYR A 131 12.54 6.12 -8.01
CA TYR A 131 13.59 5.96 -7.00
C TYR A 131 14.92 5.63 -7.69
N THR A 132 15.30 4.35 -7.70
CA THR A 132 16.51 3.87 -8.38
C THR A 132 16.38 3.99 -9.90
N ILE A 133 15.23 3.60 -10.46
CA ILE A 133 14.85 3.87 -11.84
C ILE A 133 14.27 5.29 -11.89
N PRO A 134 14.78 6.18 -12.77
CA PRO A 134 14.27 7.54 -12.89
C PRO A 134 12.78 7.58 -13.20
N GLY A 135 12.04 8.42 -12.49
CA GLY A 135 10.58 8.51 -12.54
C GLY A 135 10.02 9.42 -13.64
N GLY A 136 8.73 9.68 -13.53
CA GLY A 136 7.90 10.30 -14.56
C GLY A 136 7.91 11.83 -14.62
N LEU A 137 8.61 12.59 -13.75
CA LEU A 137 8.68 14.06 -13.87
C LEU A 137 9.48 14.50 -15.10
N ILE A 138 9.01 14.08 -16.27
CA ILE A 138 9.59 14.25 -17.59
C ILE A 138 8.51 14.17 -18.66
N GLN A 139 8.73 14.76 -19.83
CA GLN A 139 7.74 14.67 -20.92
C GLN A 139 7.85 13.39 -21.73
N TYR A 140 9.07 12.97 -22.09
CA TYR A 140 9.34 11.75 -22.86
C TYR A 140 10.45 10.93 -22.19
N HIS A 141 10.30 9.62 -22.15
CA HIS A 141 11.17 8.72 -21.41
C HIS A 141 11.41 7.43 -22.17
N LEU A 142 12.62 6.85 -22.02
CA LEU A 142 12.89 5.49 -22.48
C LEU A 142 12.58 4.50 -21.35
N ILE A 143 11.88 3.45 -21.68
CA ILE A 143 11.62 2.30 -20.80
C ILE A 143 12.24 1.07 -21.43
N GLY A 144 13.10 0.37 -20.69
CA GLY A 144 13.82 -0.81 -21.10
C GLY A 144 13.63 -1.99 -20.15
N ASP A 145 14.63 -2.87 -20.12
CA ASP A 145 14.62 -4.11 -19.35
C ASP A 145 14.40 -3.90 -17.85
N GLU A 146 14.80 -2.73 -17.32
CA GLU A 146 14.63 -2.35 -15.91
C GLU A 146 13.17 -2.32 -15.46
N VAL A 147 12.23 -2.15 -16.41
CA VAL A 147 10.76 -2.18 -16.16
C VAL A 147 10.09 -3.34 -16.88
N LEU A 148 10.63 -3.76 -18.04
CA LEU A 148 10.01 -4.78 -18.91
C LEU A 148 10.37 -6.21 -18.54
N LYS A 149 11.52 -6.43 -17.84
CA LYS A 149 12.03 -7.76 -17.47
C LYS A 149 12.40 -7.77 -15.98
N THR A 150 11.41 -7.79 -15.13
CA THR A 150 11.56 -7.79 -13.67
C THR A 150 11.25 -9.17 -13.09
N ASP A 151 11.46 -9.35 -11.79
CA ASP A 151 11.11 -10.61 -11.10
C ASP A 151 9.61 -10.97 -11.23
N ALA A 152 8.74 -9.95 -11.43
CA ALA A 152 7.30 -10.10 -11.64
C ALA A 152 6.88 -10.01 -13.12
N GLY A 153 7.83 -9.98 -14.05
CA GLY A 153 7.56 -9.72 -15.46
C GLY A 153 7.58 -8.24 -15.81
N ALA A 154 6.77 -7.80 -16.78
CA ALA A 154 6.69 -6.38 -17.13
C ALA A 154 5.83 -5.60 -16.12
N CYS A 155 6.37 -4.53 -15.56
CA CYS A 155 5.69 -3.66 -14.60
C CYS A 155 4.92 -2.51 -15.30
N LEU A 156 4.24 -2.82 -16.37
CA LEU A 156 3.39 -1.91 -17.15
C LEU A 156 2.02 -2.54 -17.34
N LEU A 157 0.98 -1.89 -16.82
CA LEU A 157 -0.41 -2.31 -16.95
C LEU A 157 -1.06 -1.61 -18.15
N PRO A 158 -1.55 -2.32 -19.18
CA PRO A 158 -2.42 -1.74 -20.19
C PRO A 158 -3.69 -1.16 -19.56
N VAL A 159 -4.04 0.09 -19.91
CA VAL A 159 -5.24 0.74 -19.40
C VAL A 159 -6.32 0.81 -20.44
N GLU A 160 -7.57 0.73 -19.98
CA GLU A 160 -8.76 0.81 -20.83
C GLU A 160 -8.88 2.19 -21.51
N ASP A 161 -9.47 2.20 -22.70
CA ASP A 161 -9.58 3.40 -23.53
C ASP A 161 -10.45 4.51 -22.91
N ASP A 162 -11.39 4.15 -22.06
CA ASP A 162 -12.28 5.08 -21.37
C ASP A 162 -11.73 5.61 -20.02
N LEU A 163 -10.55 5.14 -19.60
CA LEU A 163 -9.88 5.65 -18.40
C LEU A 163 -9.10 6.93 -18.74
N GLY A 164 -9.32 8.03 -18.00
CA GLY A 164 -8.56 9.26 -18.14
C GLY A 164 -7.08 9.10 -17.79
N TYR A 165 -6.24 10.05 -18.18
CA TYR A 165 -4.81 10.00 -17.84
C TYR A 165 -4.60 10.21 -16.33
N ALA A 166 -5.32 11.16 -15.71
CA ALA A 166 -5.27 11.35 -14.26
C ALA A 166 -5.71 10.09 -13.51
N GLU A 167 -6.83 9.48 -13.89
CA GLU A 167 -7.28 8.23 -13.28
C GLU A 167 -6.27 7.10 -13.49
N SER A 168 -5.61 7.05 -14.65
CA SER A 168 -4.60 6.03 -14.97
C SER A 168 -3.36 6.16 -14.07
N SER A 169 -2.89 7.38 -13.76
CA SER A 169 -1.80 7.56 -12.79
C SER A 169 -2.23 7.22 -11.36
N LEU A 170 -3.49 7.45 -11.03
CA LEU A 170 -4.05 7.11 -9.71
C LEU A 170 -4.29 5.61 -9.50
N LEU A 171 -4.14 4.76 -10.53
CA LEU A 171 -4.15 3.30 -10.34
C LEU A 171 -3.06 2.85 -9.35
N GLU A 172 -1.93 3.58 -9.26
CA GLU A 172 -0.86 3.27 -8.32
C GLU A 172 -1.31 3.48 -6.86
N PRO A 173 -1.66 4.69 -6.40
CA PRO A 173 -2.03 4.88 -4.99
C PRO A 173 -3.31 4.14 -4.59
N TRP A 174 -4.27 4.01 -5.51
CA TRP A 174 -5.44 3.16 -5.30
C TRP A 174 -5.08 1.67 -5.22
N GLY A 175 -4.09 1.22 -6.00
CA GLY A 175 -3.52 -0.12 -5.90
C GLY A 175 -2.96 -0.38 -4.50
N CYS A 176 -2.25 0.58 -3.89
CA CYS A 176 -1.78 0.49 -2.50
C CYS A 176 -2.94 0.33 -1.51
N VAL A 177 -4.03 1.10 -1.69
CA VAL A 177 -5.25 0.99 -0.86
C VAL A 177 -5.89 -0.38 -1.03
N VAL A 178 -6.04 -0.88 -2.25
CA VAL A 178 -6.62 -2.20 -2.52
C VAL A 178 -5.74 -3.32 -1.99
N ALA A 179 -4.42 -3.21 -2.16
CA ALA A 179 -3.44 -4.18 -1.64
C ALA A 179 -3.58 -4.41 -0.13
N ALA A 180 -3.93 -3.38 0.64
CA ALA A 180 -4.16 -3.50 2.07
C ALA A 180 -5.25 -4.52 2.44
N TYR A 181 -6.15 -4.81 1.51
CA TYR A 181 -7.25 -5.77 1.67
C TYR A 181 -7.11 -7.02 0.79
N THR A 182 -6.11 -7.11 -0.07
CA THR A 182 -5.92 -8.23 -0.99
C THR A 182 -4.65 -9.02 -0.75
N GLN A 183 -3.60 -8.40 -0.26
CA GLN A 183 -2.36 -9.10 0.06
C GLN A 183 -2.57 -9.99 1.27
N ARG A 184 -2.24 -11.29 1.08
CA ARG A 184 -2.57 -12.33 2.03
C ARG A 184 -1.31 -12.93 2.62
N ARG A 185 -1.44 -13.38 3.86
CA ARG A 185 -0.50 -14.30 4.49
C ARG A 185 -0.45 -15.64 3.74
N ARG A 186 0.55 -16.46 4.00
CA ARG A 186 0.55 -17.85 3.52
C ARG A 186 -0.62 -18.63 4.13
N LEU A 187 -1.24 -19.45 3.30
CA LEU A 187 -2.35 -20.32 3.68
C LEU A 187 -1.91 -21.78 3.95
N THR A 188 -0.61 -22.01 3.93
CA THR A 188 0.04 -23.29 4.26
C THR A 188 1.38 -23.02 4.92
N PRO A 189 1.96 -23.99 5.65
CA PRO A 189 3.36 -23.95 6.06
C PRO A 189 4.27 -23.73 4.85
N LYS A 190 5.43 -23.12 5.06
CA LYS A 190 6.36 -22.83 3.97
C LYS A 190 6.97 -24.11 3.41
N GLN A 191 6.82 -24.30 2.11
CA GLN A 191 7.49 -25.41 1.42
C GLN A 191 9.01 -25.25 1.52
N GLY A 192 9.68 -26.29 1.99
CA GLY A 192 11.13 -26.29 2.22
C GLY A 192 11.59 -25.41 3.38
N GLY A 193 10.66 -24.88 4.18
CA GLY A 193 10.95 -23.95 5.28
C GLY A 193 11.39 -24.63 6.57
N THR A 194 11.73 -23.80 7.57
CA THR A 194 12.02 -24.24 8.95
C THR A 194 10.86 -23.88 9.86
N MET A 195 10.24 -24.88 10.49
CA MET A 195 9.15 -24.74 11.44
C MET A 195 9.64 -24.98 12.88
N TRP A 196 9.41 -24.00 13.75
CA TRP A 196 9.71 -24.12 15.19
C TRP A 196 8.42 -24.38 15.96
N ILE A 197 8.30 -25.55 16.59
CA ILE A 197 7.14 -25.93 17.43
C ILE A 197 7.56 -25.89 18.90
N ILE A 198 6.81 -25.14 19.69
CA ILE A 198 7.08 -24.91 21.12
C ILE A 198 5.89 -25.42 21.92
N GLY A 199 6.15 -26.40 22.78
CA GLY A 199 5.19 -26.91 23.76
C GLY A 199 5.14 -26.07 25.04
N GLN A 200 4.21 -26.39 25.90
CA GLN A 200 4.07 -25.77 27.23
C GLN A 200 4.10 -26.84 28.32
N PRO A 201 4.79 -26.58 29.44
CA PRO A 201 4.77 -27.51 30.58
C PRO A 201 3.32 -27.76 31.06
N GLY A 202 2.99 -29.04 31.27
CA GLY A 202 1.68 -29.44 31.77
C GLY A 202 0.54 -29.43 30.72
N ASP A 203 0.84 -29.19 29.46
CA ASP A 203 -0.14 -29.44 28.39
C ASP A 203 -0.37 -30.92 28.22
N SER A 204 -1.64 -31.34 28.09
CA SER A 204 -2.03 -32.75 27.92
C SER A 204 -2.90 -33.00 26.69
N ARG A 205 -3.02 -31.99 25.83
CA ARG A 205 -3.87 -32.06 24.62
C ARG A 205 -3.20 -32.91 23.56
N THR A 206 -4.03 -33.62 22.78
CA THR A 206 -3.53 -34.36 21.61
C THR A 206 -3.68 -33.48 20.38
N TYR A 207 -2.57 -33.15 19.74
CA TYR A 207 -2.52 -32.34 18.54
C TYR A 207 -2.55 -33.19 17.28
N SER A 208 -3.09 -32.60 16.21
CA SER A 208 -3.08 -33.13 14.84
C SER A 208 -2.57 -32.08 13.85
N PHE A 209 -2.27 -32.53 12.65
CA PHE A 209 -1.85 -31.69 11.55
C PHE A 209 -2.50 -32.23 10.27
N SER A 210 -3.71 -31.75 9.96
CA SER A 210 -4.57 -32.33 8.92
C SER A 210 -4.06 -32.10 7.49
N SER A 211 -3.20 -31.07 7.25
CA SER A 211 -2.66 -30.74 5.93
C SER A 211 -1.36 -29.94 6.02
N GLY A 212 -0.46 -30.12 5.05
CA GLY A 212 0.78 -29.34 4.93
C GLY A 212 1.89 -29.74 5.92
N LEU A 213 1.78 -30.86 6.61
CA LEU A 213 2.82 -31.37 7.53
C LEU A 213 4.14 -31.68 6.79
N ASP A 214 4.07 -32.11 5.53
CA ASP A 214 5.24 -32.43 4.70
C ASP A 214 5.87 -31.20 4.00
N ALA A 215 5.33 -30.00 4.22
CA ALA A 215 5.85 -28.80 3.59
C ALA A 215 7.19 -28.33 4.19
N PRO A 216 7.41 -28.29 5.53
CA PRO A 216 8.69 -27.90 6.09
C PRO A 216 9.80 -28.92 5.76
N ALA A 217 11.00 -28.43 5.44
CA ALA A 217 12.18 -29.29 5.33
C ALA A 217 12.83 -29.60 6.68
N ARG A 218 12.49 -28.79 7.71
CA ARG A 218 13.06 -28.91 9.06
C ARG A 218 12.03 -28.56 10.12
N PHE A 219 11.96 -29.41 11.16
CA PHE A 219 11.26 -29.10 12.41
C PHE A 219 12.26 -28.88 13.55
N VAL A 220 12.08 -27.80 14.27
CA VAL A 220 12.74 -27.52 15.55
C VAL A 220 11.71 -27.72 16.64
N LEU A 221 11.95 -28.66 17.55
CA LEU A 221 11.00 -29.04 18.61
C LEU A 221 11.53 -28.62 19.97
N THR A 222 10.75 -27.84 20.71
CA THR A 222 11.09 -27.36 22.06
C THR A 222 9.98 -27.74 23.03
N ASP A 223 10.30 -28.57 23.99
CA ASP A 223 9.41 -28.99 25.10
C ASP A 223 8.03 -29.52 24.63
N VAL A 224 7.99 -30.17 23.47
CA VAL A 224 6.76 -30.69 22.87
C VAL A 224 6.37 -32.04 23.47
N LEU A 225 5.08 -32.38 23.42
CA LEU A 225 4.56 -33.68 23.77
C LEU A 225 5.09 -34.75 22.80
N ALA A 226 5.19 -36.02 23.29
CA ALA A 226 5.61 -37.15 22.46
C ALA A 226 4.77 -37.30 21.18
N SER A 227 3.45 -37.08 21.25
CA SER A 227 2.56 -37.14 20.10
C SER A 227 2.88 -36.10 19.02
N VAL A 228 3.32 -34.89 19.38
CA VAL A 228 3.75 -33.87 18.42
C VAL A 228 5.07 -34.26 17.78
N LYS A 229 5.99 -34.83 18.56
CA LYS A 229 7.24 -35.36 18.03
C LYS A 229 6.99 -36.51 17.05
N GLU A 230 6.06 -37.42 17.35
CA GLU A 230 5.66 -38.52 16.46
C GLU A 230 5.10 -37.97 15.14
N LEU A 231 4.26 -36.89 15.18
CA LEU A 231 3.79 -36.24 13.96
C LEU A 231 4.95 -35.72 13.12
N ALA A 232 5.89 -34.98 13.71
CA ALA A 232 7.05 -34.44 12.98
C ALA A 232 7.93 -35.60 12.42
N CYS A 233 8.17 -36.65 13.20
CA CYS A 233 8.96 -37.82 12.79
C CYS A 233 8.28 -38.65 11.70
N SER A 234 6.98 -38.50 11.46
CA SER A 234 6.29 -39.18 10.35
C SER A 234 6.61 -38.60 8.97
N THR A 235 7.28 -37.44 8.90
CA THR A 235 7.70 -36.78 7.67
C THR A 235 9.12 -37.13 7.25
N GLN A 236 9.56 -36.65 6.09
CA GLN A 236 10.95 -36.73 5.63
C GLN A 236 11.81 -35.54 6.09
N ALA A 237 11.27 -34.63 6.89
CA ALA A 237 11.97 -33.43 7.35
C ALA A 237 13.07 -33.77 8.37
N GLU A 238 14.08 -32.92 8.44
CA GLU A 238 15.08 -32.96 9.52
C GLU A 238 14.41 -32.58 10.85
N ILE A 239 14.64 -33.41 11.90
CA ILE A 239 14.09 -33.15 13.24
C ILE A 239 15.21 -32.75 14.18
N ILE A 240 15.10 -31.55 14.77
CA ILE A 240 16.05 -31.01 15.75
C ILE A 240 15.31 -30.75 17.05
N GLU A 241 15.76 -31.40 18.15
CA GLU A 241 15.20 -31.15 19.47
C GLU A 241 16.09 -30.20 20.28
N ARG A 242 15.48 -29.19 20.89
CA ARG A 242 16.13 -28.21 21.78
C ARG A 242 15.18 -27.92 22.94
N ASN A 243 15.33 -28.67 24.05
CA ASN A 243 14.46 -28.55 25.21
C ASN A 243 15.04 -27.62 26.27
N GLY A 244 14.17 -27.05 27.14
CA GLY A 244 14.55 -26.19 28.26
C GLY A 244 15.11 -24.84 27.85
N LEU A 245 14.77 -24.34 26.65
CA LEU A 245 15.23 -23.05 26.15
C LEU A 245 14.62 -21.90 26.94
N THR A 246 15.43 -20.88 27.16
CA THR A 246 15.03 -19.59 27.74
C THR A 246 15.11 -18.49 26.67
N PRO A 247 14.52 -17.31 26.90
CA PRO A 247 14.65 -16.20 25.96
C PRO A 247 16.09 -15.80 25.59
N ALA A 248 17.06 -16.07 26.48
CA ALA A 248 18.48 -15.82 26.23
C ALA A 248 19.07 -16.75 25.15
N ASP A 249 18.44 -17.90 24.92
CA ASP A 249 18.93 -18.91 23.96
C ASP A 249 18.37 -18.72 22.56
N TYR A 250 17.26 -17.97 22.38
CA TYR A 250 16.53 -17.89 21.12
C TYR A 250 17.32 -17.24 19.98
N GLU A 251 18.15 -16.24 20.29
CA GLU A 251 19.00 -15.60 19.27
C GLU A 251 20.07 -16.56 18.74
N ALA A 252 20.72 -17.32 19.66
CA ALA A 252 21.69 -18.33 19.28
C ALA A 252 21.04 -19.45 18.44
N LEU A 253 19.84 -19.90 18.84
CA LEU A 253 19.06 -20.90 18.12
C LEU A 253 18.72 -20.43 16.69
N SER A 254 18.23 -19.20 16.55
CA SER A 254 17.90 -18.61 15.24
C SER A 254 19.15 -18.50 14.37
N LYS A 255 20.27 -18.04 14.95
CA LYS A 255 21.54 -17.93 14.21
C LYS A 255 22.08 -19.30 13.77
N GLU A 256 22.01 -20.31 14.64
CA GLU A 256 22.46 -21.67 14.33
C GLU A 256 21.63 -22.31 13.21
N LEU A 257 20.29 -22.19 13.26
CA LEU A 257 19.38 -22.98 12.44
C LEU A 257 18.80 -22.24 11.23
N THR A 258 18.87 -20.91 11.22
CA THR A 258 18.27 -20.08 10.16
C THR A 258 19.21 -18.96 9.69
N ASP A 259 20.49 -19.00 10.01
CA ASP A 259 21.47 -17.94 9.71
C ASP A 259 21.02 -16.55 10.24
N GLY A 260 20.17 -16.53 11.28
CA GLY A 260 19.61 -15.31 11.86
C GLY A 260 18.45 -14.69 11.07
N ILE A 261 17.98 -15.31 9.98
CA ILE A 261 16.84 -14.83 9.18
C ILE A 261 15.53 -15.00 9.94
N GLY A 262 15.47 -15.98 10.87
CA GLY A 262 14.28 -16.36 11.62
C GLY A 262 13.57 -17.58 11.05
N PHE A 263 12.55 -18.04 11.77
CA PHE A 263 11.78 -19.23 11.43
C PHE A 263 10.63 -18.88 10.47
N ASP A 264 10.44 -19.67 9.45
CA ASP A 264 9.37 -19.46 8.47
C ASP A 264 7.98 -19.67 9.09
N ASP A 265 7.87 -20.63 9.98
CA ASP A 265 6.67 -20.91 10.75
C ASP A 265 7.06 -21.16 12.22
N ILE A 266 6.42 -20.43 13.14
CA ILE A 266 6.53 -20.67 14.58
C ILE A 266 5.16 -21.15 15.05
N VAL A 267 5.11 -22.26 15.77
CA VAL A 267 3.89 -22.81 16.36
C VAL A 267 4.03 -22.82 17.87
N ILE A 268 3.15 -22.14 18.59
CA ILE A 268 3.14 -22.12 20.06
C ILE A 268 1.89 -22.87 20.54
N LEU A 269 2.12 -24.01 21.14
CA LEU A 269 1.06 -24.89 21.66
C LEU A 269 0.67 -24.44 23.07
N ASN A 270 -0.64 -24.24 23.29
CA ASN A 270 -1.23 -23.84 24.57
C ASN A 270 -0.58 -22.61 25.23
N PRO A 271 -0.36 -21.50 24.49
CA PRO A 271 0.30 -20.33 25.05
C PRO A 271 -0.48 -19.76 26.24
N THR A 272 0.23 -19.34 27.29
CA THR A 272 -0.36 -18.71 28.47
C THR A 272 0.27 -17.37 28.82
N SER A 273 1.54 -17.15 28.43
CA SER A 273 2.29 -15.94 28.75
C SER A 273 2.45 -15.03 27.54
N ALA A 274 1.91 -13.81 27.64
CA ALA A 274 2.09 -12.74 26.66
C ALA A 274 3.58 -12.36 26.49
N SER A 275 4.33 -12.34 27.60
CA SER A 275 5.77 -12.07 27.56
C SER A 275 6.53 -13.13 26.77
N ALA A 276 6.23 -14.42 26.96
CA ALA A 276 6.87 -15.49 26.22
C ALA A 276 6.56 -15.38 24.71
N VAL A 277 5.30 -15.13 24.34
CA VAL A 277 4.91 -14.91 22.94
C VAL A 277 5.65 -13.72 22.34
N SER A 278 5.78 -12.60 23.08
CA SER A 278 6.50 -11.41 22.64
C SER A 278 7.98 -11.70 22.33
N GLN A 279 8.65 -12.51 23.16
CA GLN A 279 10.05 -12.86 22.95
C GLN A 279 10.24 -13.79 21.74
N ILE A 280 9.36 -14.78 21.58
CA ILE A 280 9.41 -15.77 20.49
C ILE A 280 9.09 -15.10 19.14
N ALA A 281 8.10 -14.21 19.09
CA ALA A 281 7.64 -13.54 17.86
C ALA A 281 8.73 -12.70 17.17
N ARG A 282 9.77 -12.29 17.89
CA ARG A 282 10.92 -11.56 17.32
C ARG A 282 11.67 -12.39 16.26
N PHE A 283 11.56 -13.70 16.32
CA PHE A 283 12.27 -14.64 15.44
C PHE A 283 11.45 -15.16 14.27
N ILE A 284 10.28 -14.59 13.98
CA ILE A 284 9.52 -14.86 12.76
C ILE A 284 10.32 -14.33 11.56
N ALA A 285 10.54 -15.13 10.53
CA ALA A 285 11.17 -14.71 9.28
C ALA A 285 10.27 -13.72 8.50
N ARG A 286 10.86 -12.99 7.55
CA ARG A 286 10.06 -12.18 6.61
C ARG A 286 9.04 -13.08 5.89
N ARG A 287 7.76 -12.66 5.82
CA ARG A 287 6.61 -13.45 5.34
C ARG A 287 6.37 -14.74 6.12
N GLY A 288 6.90 -14.81 7.34
CA GLY A 288 6.69 -15.93 8.26
C GLY A 288 5.37 -15.83 9.02
N THR A 289 4.99 -16.93 9.65
CA THR A 289 3.77 -17.00 10.47
C THR A 289 4.10 -17.39 11.92
N CYS A 290 3.38 -16.81 12.87
CA CYS A 290 3.32 -17.28 14.26
C CYS A 290 1.92 -17.83 14.53
N ASN A 291 1.83 -19.14 14.70
CA ASN A 291 0.59 -19.88 14.88
C ASN A 291 0.36 -20.20 16.37
N LEU A 292 -0.67 -19.59 16.94
CA LEU A 292 -1.04 -19.74 18.35
C LEU A 292 -2.19 -20.75 18.49
N ILE A 293 -1.95 -21.88 19.14
CA ILE A 293 -2.96 -22.93 19.34
C ILE A 293 -3.33 -23.00 20.81
N GLY A 294 -4.46 -22.40 21.20
CA GLY A 294 -4.80 -22.28 22.62
C GLY A 294 -6.29 -22.11 22.89
N THR A 295 -6.71 -22.42 24.13
CA THR A 295 -8.11 -22.35 24.55
C THR A 295 -8.38 -21.33 25.66
N LYS A 296 -7.32 -20.71 26.20
CA LYS A 296 -7.41 -19.70 27.27
C LYS A 296 -6.66 -18.44 26.82
N PRO A 297 -7.12 -17.27 27.22
CA PRO A 297 -6.41 -16.02 26.92
C PRO A 297 -5.01 -16.02 27.54
N LEU A 298 -4.13 -15.26 26.92
CA LEU A 298 -2.83 -14.91 27.49
C LEU A 298 -3.02 -14.05 28.74
N ASP A 299 -1.98 -14.01 29.59
CA ASP A 299 -1.96 -13.22 30.82
C ASP A 299 -1.86 -11.70 30.62
N GLY A 300 -1.82 -11.23 29.36
CA GLY A 300 -1.73 -9.80 29.03
C GLY A 300 -1.64 -9.56 27.52
N LEU A 301 -1.29 -8.32 27.17
CA LEU A 301 -1.06 -7.89 25.79
C LEU A 301 0.33 -8.31 25.32
N VAL A 302 0.45 -8.66 24.06
CA VAL A 302 1.70 -9.08 23.43
C VAL A 302 2.38 -7.89 22.78
N GLN A 303 3.67 -7.71 23.05
CA GLN A 303 4.51 -6.74 22.36
C GLN A 303 4.88 -7.27 20.98
N VAL A 304 4.39 -6.62 19.94
CA VAL A 304 4.58 -7.00 18.54
C VAL A 304 5.35 -5.90 17.82
N ASP A 305 6.26 -6.28 16.94
CA ASP A 305 6.92 -5.34 16.02
C ASP A 305 5.94 -4.91 14.93
N LEU A 306 5.33 -3.74 15.11
CA LEU A 306 4.32 -3.18 14.20
C LEU A 306 4.92 -2.84 12.83
N GLY A 307 6.21 -2.46 12.78
CA GLY A 307 6.91 -2.20 11.52
C GLY A 307 7.04 -3.48 10.68
N ARG A 308 7.34 -4.60 11.32
CA ARG A 308 7.46 -5.89 10.62
C ARG A 308 6.13 -6.45 10.14
N LEU A 309 5.01 -6.16 10.81
CA LEU A 309 3.68 -6.46 10.25
C LEU A 309 3.49 -5.77 8.90
N HIS A 310 3.93 -4.52 8.77
CA HIS A 310 3.78 -3.72 7.55
C HIS A 310 4.84 -4.02 6.48
N TYR A 311 6.14 -4.08 6.84
CA TYR A 311 7.23 -4.20 5.86
C TYR A 311 7.71 -5.64 5.63
N ASP A 312 7.66 -6.49 6.65
CA ASP A 312 8.10 -7.88 6.56
C ASP A 312 6.95 -8.85 6.32
N TYR A 313 5.69 -8.36 6.36
CA TYR A 313 4.49 -9.18 6.15
C TYR A 313 4.42 -10.39 7.09
N ILE A 314 4.91 -10.26 8.33
CA ILE A 314 4.74 -11.30 9.33
C ILE A 314 3.26 -11.42 9.69
N ALA A 315 2.81 -12.63 9.99
CA ALA A 315 1.41 -12.88 10.29
C ALA A 315 1.25 -13.64 11.61
N PHE A 316 0.28 -13.21 12.43
CA PHE A 316 -0.18 -13.96 13.58
C PHE A 316 -1.46 -14.69 13.19
N ILE A 317 -1.45 -16.00 13.35
CA ILE A 317 -2.57 -16.90 13.06
C ILE A 317 -2.84 -17.76 14.27
N GLY A 318 -3.96 -18.43 14.32
CA GLY A 318 -4.23 -19.32 15.43
C GLY A 318 -5.62 -19.95 15.38
N ASN A 319 -5.85 -20.92 16.26
CA ASN A 319 -7.17 -21.49 16.49
C ASN A 319 -7.27 -22.04 17.92
N ASN A 320 -8.50 -22.28 18.36
CA ASN A 320 -8.79 -22.82 19.69
C ASN A 320 -9.02 -24.33 19.71
N GLY A 321 -8.79 -25.00 18.59
CA GLY A 321 -8.83 -26.47 18.48
C GLY A 321 -7.48 -27.12 18.80
N THR A 322 -7.26 -28.30 18.22
CA THR A 322 -6.03 -29.07 18.35
C THR A 322 -5.38 -29.40 17.01
N ASP A 323 -6.03 -29.09 15.90
CA ASP A 323 -5.44 -29.22 14.57
C ASP A 323 -4.60 -27.97 14.23
N ILE A 324 -3.29 -28.14 14.17
CA ILE A 324 -2.32 -27.05 13.90
C ILE A 324 -2.55 -26.48 12.50
N ALA A 325 -2.95 -27.32 11.53
CA ALA A 325 -3.18 -26.88 10.16
C ALA A 325 -4.40 -25.98 10.01
N ALA A 326 -5.41 -26.11 10.87
CA ALA A 326 -6.66 -25.34 10.77
C ALA A 326 -6.45 -23.82 10.86
N SER A 327 -5.35 -23.33 11.43
CA SER A 327 -5.03 -21.89 11.49
C SER A 327 -4.65 -21.30 10.15
N TYR A 328 -4.17 -22.11 9.21
CA TYR A 328 -3.72 -21.65 7.89
C TYR A 328 -4.87 -21.46 6.90
N GLY A 329 -6.02 -22.12 7.11
CA GLY A 329 -7.14 -22.14 6.17
C GLY A 329 -7.65 -20.78 5.71
N GLU A 330 -8.26 -20.74 4.52
CA GLU A 330 -8.84 -19.55 3.90
C GLU A 330 -9.98 -18.97 4.73
N GLU A 331 -10.75 -19.82 5.41
CA GLU A 331 -11.87 -19.42 6.28
C GLU A 331 -11.42 -18.58 7.48
N ARG A 332 -10.12 -18.63 7.82
CA ARG A 332 -9.51 -17.83 8.88
C ARG A 332 -8.72 -16.63 8.36
N ASN A 333 -8.90 -16.27 7.09
CA ASN A 333 -8.15 -15.22 6.41
C ASN A 333 -9.10 -14.21 5.75
N ARG A 334 -9.79 -13.41 6.56
CA ARG A 334 -10.60 -12.31 6.05
C ARG A 334 -9.68 -11.19 5.55
N CYS A 335 -9.85 -10.78 4.30
CA CYS A 335 -9.04 -9.76 3.66
C CYS A 335 -9.83 -8.49 3.31
N GLU A 336 -11.18 -8.53 3.34
CA GLU A 336 -12.04 -7.40 3.03
C GLU A 336 -12.72 -6.86 4.29
N LEU A 337 -13.12 -5.58 4.25
CA LEU A 337 -13.98 -4.99 5.28
C LEU A 337 -15.24 -5.83 5.47
N ARG A 338 -15.71 -5.96 6.70
CA ARG A 338 -16.87 -6.81 7.01
C ARG A 338 -18.14 -6.28 6.32
N PRO A 339 -18.77 -7.09 5.46
CA PRO A 339 -20.02 -6.71 4.82
C PRO A 339 -21.08 -6.31 5.85
N GLY A 340 -21.66 -5.10 5.68
CA GLY A 340 -22.68 -4.58 6.59
C GLY A 340 -22.20 -4.28 8.00
N GLY A 341 -20.90 -4.38 8.26
CA GLY A 341 -20.26 -4.17 9.56
C GLY A 341 -20.02 -2.70 9.91
N SER A 342 -19.06 -2.48 10.80
CA SER A 342 -18.62 -1.18 11.27
C SER A 342 -17.09 -1.05 11.14
N THR A 343 -16.63 0.09 10.66
CA THR A 343 -15.20 0.35 10.44
C THR A 343 -14.80 1.71 10.99
N VAL A 344 -13.65 1.78 11.66
CA VAL A 344 -13.02 3.05 12.03
C VAL A 344 -11.74 3.25 11.23
N PHE A 345 -11.60 4.43 10.65
CA PHE A 345 -10.40 4.90 9.96
C PHE A 345 -9.70 5.94 10.81
N ILE A 346 -8.46 5.69 11.19
CA ILE A 346 -7.65 6.57 12.04
C ILE A 346 -6.69 7.36 11.15
N GLY A 347 -6.80 8.71 11.18
CA GLY A 347 -5.95 9.61 10.40
C GLY A 347 -6.41 9.78 8.95
N THR A 348 -7.64 10.26 8.75
CA THR A 348 -8.29 10.33 7.44
C THR A 348 -8.07 11.63 6.66
N GLY A 349 -7.41 12.63 7.25
CA GLY A 349 -7.24 13.94 6.60
C GLY A 349 -6.26 13.98 5.42
N GLY A 350 -5.37 12.99 5.31
CA GLY A 350 -4.46 12.86 4.18
C GLY A 350 -5.07 12.08 3.01
N PRO A 351 -4.48 12.17 1.79
CA PRO A 351 -5.02 11.54 0.58
C PRO A 351 -5.30 10.04 0.74
N MET A 352 -4.39 9.29 1.35
CA MET A 352 -4.54 7.84 1.52
C MET A 352 -5.67 7.49 2.48
N GLY A 353 -5.78 8.20 3.62
CA GLY A 353 -6.89 8.01 4.56
C GLY A 353 -8.25 8.32 3.92
N GLN A 354 -8.32 9.38 3.11
CA GLN A 354 -9.51 9.72 2.32
C GLN A 354 -9.89 8.60 1.34
N MET A 355 -8.91 8.03 0.64
CA MET A 355 -9.13 6.90 -0.28
C MET A 355 -9.69 5.67 0.44
N HIS A 356 -9.22 5.37 1.65
CA HIS A 356 -9.78 4.27 2.45
C HIS A 356 -11.24 4.52 2.82
N VAL A 357 -11.58 5.74 3.25
CA VAL A 357 -12.98 6.13 3.56
C VAL A 357 -13.84 6.03 2.30
N GLN A 358 -13.40 6.62 1.19
CA GLN A 358 -14.10 6.55 -0.10
C GLN A 358 -14.36 5.10 -0.51
N ARG A 359 -13.31 4.26 -0.48
CA ARG A 359 -13.44 2.85 -0.82
C ARG A 359 -14.50 2.13 0.02
N ALA A 360 -14.50 2.37 1.32
CA ALA A 360 -15.49 1.76 2.23
C ALA A 360 -16.91 2.20 1.89
N LEU A 361 -17.09 3.46 1.48
CA LEU A 361 -18.39 4.00 1.09
C LEU A 361 -18.85 3.49 -0.28
N GLU A 362 -17.96 3.32 -1.26
CA GLU A 362 -18.27 2.85 -2.61
C GLU A 362 -18.31 1.32 -2.72
N LEU A 363 -17.75 0.57 -1.76
CA LEU A 363 -17.72 -0.89 -1.79
C LEU A 363 -19.16 -1.46 -1.78
N PRO A 364 -19.58 -2.26 -2.76
CA PRO A 364 -20.97 -2.74 -2.88
C PRO A 364 -21.51 -3.36 -1.59
N GLU A 365 -20.74 -4.26 -0.97
CA GLU A 365 -21.07 -4.89 0.31
C GLU A 365 -20.24 -4.31 1.48
N GLY A 366 -19.96 -3.01 1.45
CA GLY A 366 -19.14 -2.36 2.47
C GLY A 366 -19.84 -2.19 3.83
N PRO A 367 -19.11 -1.60 4.80
CA PRO A 367 -19.64 -1.39 6.14
C PRO A 367 -20.85 -0.45 6.16
N LYS A 368 -21.81 -0.69 7.07
CA LYS A 368 -22.95 0.20 7.30
C LYS A 368 -22.60 1.41 8.15
N LEU A 369 -21.64 1.27 9.04
CA LEU A 369 -21.13 2.34 9.88
C LEU A 369 -19.66 2.58 9.55
N VAL A 370 -19.35 3.81 9.16
CA VAL A 370 -18.00 4.30 8.92
C VAL A 370 -17.70 5.42 9.91
N ILE A 371 -16.58 5.33 10.61
CA ILE A 371 -16.09 6.36 11.53
C ILE A 371 -14.75 6.86 10.97
N ALA A 372 -14.65 8.16 10.73
CA ALA A 372 -13.43 8.81 10.22
C ALA A 372 -12.87 9.73 11.31
N THR A 373 -11.58 9.57 11.66
CA THR A 373 -10.93 10.42 12.66
C THR A 373 -9.85 11.29 12.06
N GLU A 374 -9.76 12.53 12.51
CA GLU A 374 -8.74 13.50 12.11
C GLU A 374 -8.54 14.53 13.23
N ILE A 375 -7.34 15.04 13.39
CA ILE A 375 -6.98 16.02 14.44
C ILE A 375 -7.26 17.48 14.04
N SER A 376 -7.46 17.76 12.75
CA SER A 376 -7.77 19.10 12.22
C SER A 376 -9.26 19.23 11.93
N ASP A 377 -9.93 20.19 12.58
CA ASP A 377 -11.35 20.48 12.34
C ASP A 377 -11.59 20.94 10.89
N GLU A 378 -10.66 21.68 10.29
CA GLU A 378 -10.73 22.11 8.89
C GLU A 378 -10.72 20.91 7.93
N ARG A 379 -9.83 19.95 8.17
CA ARG A 379 -9.77 18.70 7.37
C ARG A 379 -11.00 17.83 7.60
N LEU A 380 -11.51 17.77 8.83
CA LEU A 380 -12.78 17.06 9.11
C LEU A 380 -13.95 17.70 8.38
N GLN A 381 -14.01 19.04 8.32
CA GLN A 381 -15.06 19.72 7.56
C GLN A 381 -14.94 19.39 6.05
N THR A 382 -13.73 19.36 5.51
CA THR A 382 -13.50 18.96 4.12
C THR A 382 -13.95 17.52 3.86
N LEU A 383 -13.63 16.59 4.77
CA LEU A 383 -14.08 15.20 4.69
C LEU A 383 -15.61 15.09 4.74
N ASN A 384 -16.25 15.87 5.61
CA ASN A 384 -17.69 15.92 5.73
C ASN A 384 -18.35 16.38 4.43
N ASP A 385 -17.84 17.47 3.85
CA ASP A 385 -18.35 18.03 2.59
C ASP A 385 -18.20 17.03 1.42
N MET A 386 -17.09 16.29 1.37
CA MET A 386 -16.79 15.34 0.30
C MET A 386 -17.55 14.02 0.43
N PHE A 387 -17.66 13.49 1.64
CA PHE A 387 -18.06 12.09 1.84
C PHE A 387 -19.44 11.91 2.44
N THR A 388 -20.06 12.93 3.07
CA THR A 388 -21.43 12.80 3.55
C THR A 388 -22.42 12.54 2.41
N PRO A 389 -22.38 13.29 1.28
CA PRO A 389 -23.26 13.00 0.14
C PRO A 389 -23.02 11.58 -0.44
N LEU A 390 -21.76 11.13 -0.47
CA LEU A 390 -21.41 9.79 -0.94
C LEU A 390 -21.95 8.70 0.01
N ALA A 391 -21.84 8.90 1.31
CA ALA A 391 -22.37 7.99 2.32
C ALA A 391 -23.90 7.87 2.22
N GLU A 392 -24.59 8.99 2.07
CA GLU A 392 -26.04 9.04 1.88
C GLU A 392 -26.47 8.32 0.60
N LYS A 393 -25.77 8.57 -0.52
CA LYS A 393 -26.02 7.89 -1.81
C LYS A 393 -25.96 6.37 -1.68
N HIS A 394 -25.04 5.85 -0.87
CA HIS A 394 -24.86 4.41 -0.64
C HIS A 394 -25.58 3.87 0.61
N GLY A 395 -26.39 4.68 1.28
CA GLY A 395 -27.16 4.29 2.47
C GLY A 395 -26.29 3.89 3.66
N ARG A 396 -25.16 4.57 3.85
CA ARG A 396 -24.19 4.31 4.91
C ARG A 396 -24.21 5.42 5.95
N LYS A 397 -23.98 5.06 7.21
CA LYS A 397 -23.80 6.04 8.28
C LYS A 397 -22.33 6.41 8.38
N LEU A 398 -22.01 7.69 8.18
CA LEU A 398 -20.67 8.25 8.33
C LEU A 398 -20.63 9.16 9.56
N LEU A 399 -19.65 8.94 10.44
CA LEU A 399 -19.41 9.74 11.63
C LEU A 399 -17.97 10.29 11.59
N PHE A 400 -17.80 11.50 12.12
CA PHE A 400 -16.50 12.15 12.21
C PHE A 400 -16.12 12.36 13.67
N PHE A 401 -14.84 12.22 13.98
CA PHE A 401 -14.33 12.40 15.33
C PHE A 401 -12.95 13.10 15.33
N ASN A 402 -12.86 14.20 16.08
CA ASN A 402 -11.59 14.87 16.35
C ASN A 402 -11.17 14.57 17.79
N PRO A 403 -10.11 13.76 18.03
CA PRO A 403 -9.66 13.44 19.38
C PRO A 403 -9.06 14.65 20.13
N MET A 404 -8.69 15.72 19.43
CA MET A 404 -8.07 16.91 20.04
C MET A 404 -9.09 17.91 20.58
N THR A 405 -10.28 17.97 19.97
CA THR A 405 -11.32 18.95 20.35
C THR A 405 -12.53 18.31 21.04
N SER A 406 -12.70 17.00 20.92
CA SER A 406 -13.77 16.26 21.58
C SER A 406 -13.57 16.20 23.10
N LYS A 407 -14.67 16.31 23.85
CA LYS A 407 -14.70 16.07 25.29
C LYS A 407 -14.76 14.58 25.65
N GLN A 408 -15.16 13.75 24.71
CA GLN A 408 -15.25 12.31 24.84
C GLN A 408 -13.93 11.67 24.38
N SER A 409 -13.51 10.57 25.00
CA SER A 409 -12.37 9.79 24.52
C SER A 409 -12.70 9.10 23.20
N PHE A 410 -11.68 8.77 22.41
CA PHE A 410 -11.85 8.00 21.17
C PHE A 410 -12.57 6.65 21.45
N HIS A 411 -12.11 5.94 22.48
CA HIS A 411 -12.71 4.68 22.91
C HIS A 411 -14.20 4.84 23.21
N ASP A 412 -14.59 5.81 24.05
CA ASP A 412 -15.97 6.00 24.45
C ASP A 412 -16.86 6.38 23.25
N PHE A 413 -16.36 7.24 22.35
CA PHE A 413 -17.04 7.60 21.13
C PHE A 413 -17.35 6.39 20.24
N VAL A 414 -16.35 5.54 20.00
CA VAL A 414 -16.52 4.34 19.19
C VAL A 414 -17.46 3.34 19.87
N MET A 415 -17.33 3.15 21.18
CA MET A 415 -18.19 2.24 21.92
C MET A 415 -19.65 2.74 21.96
N GLU A 416 -19.88 4.05 22.09
CA GLU A 416 -21.22 4.62 21.99
C GLU A 416 -21.81 4.41 20.58
N ALA A 417 -21.03 4.74 19.53
CA ALA A 417 -21.47 4.59 18.13
C ALA A 417 -21.80 3.13 17.76
N THR A 418 -21.15 2.17 18.41
CA THR A 418 -21.33 0.72 18.20
C THR A 418 -22.16 0.04 19.28
N ARG A 419 -22.78 0.80 20.20
CA ARG A 419 -23.60 0.27 21.33
C ARG A 419 -22.80 -0.71 22.21
N GLY A 420 -21.54 -0.40 22.48
CA GLY A 420 -20.65 -1.18 23.33
C GLY A 420 -20.04 -2.43 22.67
N GLN A 421 -20.24 -2.64 21.37
CA GLN A 421 -19.74 -3.84 20.68
C GLN A 421 -18.34 -3.69 20.10
N GLY A 422 -17.86 -2.46 19.91
CA GLY A 422 -16.65 -2.18 19.13
C GLY A 422 -16.89 -2.27 17.62
N VAL A 423 -15.83 -2.07 16.84
CA VAL A 423 -15.88 -2.10 15.38
C VAL A 423 -15.36 -3.43 14.80
N ASP A 424 -15.89 -3.80 13.63
CA ASP A 424 -15.45 -5.00 12.90
C ASP A 424 -14.07 -4.81 12.29
N ASP A 425 -13.74 -3.56 11.88
CA ASP A 425 -12.48 -3.26 11.22
C ASP A 425 -11.88 -1.95 11.73
N VAL A 426 -10.58 -1.93 11.88
CA VAL A 426 -9.77 -0.76 12.23
C VAL A 426 -8.73 -0.55 11.13
N VAL A 427 -8.67 0.64 10.55
CA VAL A 427 -7.66 0.98 9.53
C VAL A 427 -6.85 2.17 10.02
N VAL A 428 -5.53 2.00 10.17
CA VAL A 428 -4.65 3.04 10.70
C VAL A 428 -3.80 3.60 9.56
N SER A 429 -4.07 4.86 9.19
CA SER A 429 -3.42 5.56 8.07
C SER A 429 -2.37 6.57 8.51
N VAL A 430 -1.94 6.53 9.78
CA VAL A 430 -0.88 7.39 10.33
C VAL A 430 0.20 6.56 11.01
N PRO A 431 1.50 6.90 10.86
CA PRO A 431 2.62 6.12 11.38
C PRO A 431 2.88 6.40 12.87
N VAL A 432 1.89 6.11 13.72
CA VAL A 432 1.95 6.35 15.17
C VAL A 432 1.55 5.09 15.93
N ALA A 433 2.51 4.44 16.59
CA ALA A 433 2.29 3.16 17.28
C ALA A 433 1.18 3.24 18.35
N ALA A 434 1.12 4.33 19.12
CA ALA A 434 0.09 4.51 20.16
C ALA A 434 -1.35 4.50 19.57
N LEU A 435 -1.54 5.01 18.34
CA LEU A 435 -2.85 4.98 17.68
C LEU A 435 -3.19 3.58 17.15
N MET A 436 -2.18 2.76 16.84
CA MET A 436 -2.35 1.35 16.50
C MET A 436 -2.80 0.55 17.74
N GLU A 437 -2.16 0.80 18.90
CA GLU A 437 -2.57 0.21 20.17
C GLU A 437 -3.99 0.67 20.59
N GLU A 438 -4.28 1.95 20.45
CA GLU A 438 -5.60 2.51 20.77
C GLU A 438 -6.70 1.90 19.88
N GLY A 439 -6.41 1.70 18.58
CA GLY A 439 -7.30 1.02 17.64
C GLY A 439 -7.63 -0.41 18.07
N ASP A 440 -6.68 -1.15 18.64
CA ASP A 440 -6.90 -2.50 19.16
C ASP A 440 -7.95 -2.53 20.29
N THR A 441 -8.02 -1.49 21.10
CA THR A 441 -8.94 -1.40 22.25
C THR A 441 -10.42 -1.29 21.83
N VAL A 442 -10.70 -0.84 20.62
CA VAL A 442 -12.07 -0.66 20.09
C VAL A 442 -12.46 -1.72 19.08
N MET A 443 -11.56 -2.63 18.74
CA MET A 443 -11.80 -3.71 17.79
C MET A 443 -12.58 -4.86 18.45
N LYS A 444 -13.58 -5.42 17.75
CA LYS A 444 -14.25 -6.64 18.16
C LYS A 444 -13.29 -7.81 18.31
N PRO A 445 -13.60 -8.82 19.14
CA PRO A 445 -12.74 -10.00 19.28
C PRO A 445 -12.43 -10.73 17.97
N ASP A 446 -13.32 -10.72 16.98
CA ASP A 446 -13.16 -11.30 15.65
C ASP A 446 -12.87 -10.23 14.57
N GLY A 447 -12.39 -9.07 14.99
CA GLY A 447 -12.13 -7.93 14.14
C GLY A 447 -10.86 -8.06 13.28
N MET A 448 -10.68 -7.12 12.35
CA MET A 448 -9.48 -7.00 11.53
C MET A 448 -8.86 -5.61 11.71
N MET A 449 -7.56 -5.58 11.99
CA MET A 449 -6.77 -4.35 12.00
C MET A 449 -5.87 -4.30 10.78
N VAL A 450 -5.95 -3.20 10.03
CA VAL A 450 -5.10 -2.90 8.88
C VAL A 450 -4.13 -1.79 9.25
N LEU A 451 -2.86 -2.11 9.38
CA LEU A 451 -1.77 -1.16 9.60
C LEU A 451 -1.30 -0.63 8.25
N PHE A 452 -2.04 0.34 7.70
CA PHE A 452 -1.75 0.89 6.37
C PHE A 452 -0.51 1.81 6.39
N ALA A 453 -0.37 2.66 7.40
CA ALA A 453 0.84 3.47 7.57
C ALA A 453 1.91 2.68 8.31
N GLY A 454 3.10 2.54 7.69
CA GLY A 454 4.23 1.83 8.29
C GLY A 454 5.00 2.68 9.30
N VAL A 455 5.34 2.07 10.44
CA VAL A 455 6.33 2.55 11.39
C VAL A 455 7.67 1.83 11.16
N PRO A 456 8.83 2.37 11.58
CA PRO A 456 10.11 1.68 11.43
C PRO A 456 10.10 0.28 12.06
N ASN A 457 10.79 -0.69 11.44
CA ASN A 457 11.05 -2.00 12.07
C ASN A 457 11.71 -1.80 13.43
N GLY A 458 11.31 -2.58 14.43
CA GLY A 458 11.71 -2.41 15.83
C GLY A 458 10.75 -1.53 16.64
N THR A 459 9.73 -0.93 16.02
CA THR A 459 8.69 -0.20 16.75
C THR A 459 7.70 -1.18 17.36
N MET A 460 7.78 -1.34 18.68
CA MET A 460 6.93 -2.28 19.41
C MET A 460 5.59 -1.64 19.75
N GLY A 461 4.53 -2.45 19.75
CA GLY A 461 3.20 -2.06 20.20
C GLY A 461 2.48 -3.22 20.88
N ALA A 462 1.66 -2.89 21.89
CA ALA A 462 0.91 -3.84 22.70
C ALA A 462 -0.44 -4.16 22.03
N VAL A 463 -0.67 -5.42 21.64
CA VAL A 463 -1.91 -5.88 21.01
C VAL A 463 -2.46 -7.15 21.65
N ASN A 464 -3.77 -7.37 21.53
CA ASN A 464 -4.45 -8.52 22.12
C ASN A 464 -4.41 -9.75 21.19
N LEU A 465 -3.28 -10.45 21.13
CA LEU A 465 -3.16 -11.66 20.34
C LEU A 465 -3.99 -12.86 20.86
N SER A 466 -4.58 -12.79 22.05
CA SER A 466 -5.52 -13.81 22.51
C SER A 466 -6.72 -13.95 21.56
N ASN A 467 -7.19 -12.83 21.01
CA ASN A 467 -8.30 -12.81 20.07
C ASN A 467 -7.95 -13.50 18.72
N VAL A 468 -6.69 -13.59 18.33
CA VAL A 468 -6.25 -14.28 17.11
C VAL A 468 -6.64 -15.75 17.13
N PHE A 469 -6.35 -16.45 18.23
CA PHE A 469 -6.64 -17.89 18.33
C PHE A 469 -8.01 -18.19 18.96
N LEU A 470 -8.53 -17.33 19.83
CA LEU A 470 -9.84 -17.54 20.46
C LEU A 470 -11.01 -17.14 19.56
N SER A 471 -10.87 -16.09 18.76
CA SER A 471 -11.97 -15.44 18.04
C SER A 471 -11.68 -15.13 16.57
N ASN A 472 -10.49 -15.46 16.07
CA ASN A 472 -10.06 -15.18 14.69
C ASN A 472 -9.83 -13.68 14.39
N ALA A 473 -9.37 -12.89 15.36
CA ALA A 473 -8.87 -11.55 15.07
C ALA A 473 -7.69 -11.59 14.10
N GLN A 474 -7.56 -10.56 13.29
CA GLN A 474 -6.51 -10.47 12.28
C GLN A 474 -5.79 -9.12 12.36
N TYR A 475 -4.47 -9.17 12.29
CA TYR A 475 -3.59 -8.01 12.17
C TYR A 475 -2.86 -8.12 10.85
N THR A 476 -3.05 -7.16 9.98
CA THR A 476 -2.44 -7.13 8.66
C THR A 476 -1.80 -5.79 8.37
N GLY A 477 -0.80 -5.80 7.50
CA GLY A 477 -0.14 -4.60 7.02
C GLY A 477 0.43 -4.90 5.64
N THR A 478 0.56 -3.87 4.82
CA THR A 478 1.16 -4.01 3.51
C THR A 478 1.86 -2.73 3.10
N SER A 479 3.03 -2.87 2.50
CA SER A 479 3.75 -1.78 1.86
C SER A 479 3.90 -2.10 0.37
N GLY A 480 3.51 -1.14 -0.48
CA GLY A 480 3.53 -1.34 -1.93
C GLY A 480 2.31 -2.10 -2.46
N LEU A 481 2.40 -2.46 -3.72
CA LEU A 481 1.32 -3.07 -4.49
C LEU A 481 1.88 -4.03 -5.53
N THR A 482 0.98 -4.77 -6.17
CA THR A 482 1.26 -5.59 -7.34
C THR A 482 0.54 -5.03 -8.57
N ILE A 483 0.91 -5.50 -9.76
CA ILE A 483 0.19 -5.14 -10.99
C ILE A 483 -1.26 -5.62 -10.96
N ASP A 484 -1.55 -6.73 -10.28
CA ASP A 484 -2.91 -7.26 -10.12
C ASP A 484 -3.77 -6.36 -9.22
N ASP A 485 -3.17 -5.68 -8.23
CA ASP A 485 -3.87 -4.69 -7.41
C ASP A 485 -4.30 -3.50 -8.27
N GLN A 486 -3.42 -2.98 -9.14
CA GLN A 486 -3.78 -1.92 -10.11
C GLN A 486 -4.87 -2.40 -11.10
N ALA A 487 -4.76 -3.62 -11.61
CA ALA A 487 -5.78 -4.19 -12.49
C ALA A 487 -7.14 -4.32 -11.78
N SER A 488 -7.13 -4.67 -10.48
CA SER A 488 -8.36 -4.71 -9.67
C SER A 488 -8.99 -3.31 -9.50
N VAL A 489 -8.18 -2.26 -9.30
CA VAL A 489 -8.67 -0.86 -9.27
C VAL A 489 -9.34 -0.51 -10.59
N MET A 490 -8.68 -0.79 -11.72
CA MET A 490 -9.22 -0.52 -13.05
C MET A 490 -10.54 -1.26 -13.28
N ALA A 491 -10.61 -2.55 -12.92
CA ALA A 491 -11.84 -3.35 -13.04
C ALA A 491 -12.99 -2.78 -12.18
N ARG A 492 -12.71 -2.32 -10.97
CA ARG A 492 -13.70 -1.66 -10.08
C ARG A 492 -14.19 -0.33 -10.65
N ARG A 493 -13.29 0.45 -11.27
CA ARG A 493 -13.65 1.70 -11.94
C ARG A 493 -14.57 1.42 -13.14
N VAL A 494 -14.24 0.46 -13.97
CA VAL A 494 -15.07 0.04 -15.12
C VAL A 494 -16.45 -0.46 -14.65
N ALA A 495 -16.49 -1.20 -13.55
CA ALA A 495 -17.75 -1.66 -12.95
C ALA A 495 -18.55 -0.55 -12.22
N GLY A 496 -18.02 0.68 -12.12
CA GLY A 496 -18.67 1.79 -11.40
C GLY A 496 -18.73 1.62 -9.89
N THR A 497 -17.86 0.78 -9.30
CA THR A 497 -17.78 0.50 -7.86
C THR A 497 -16.60 1.19 -7.18
N LEU A 498 -15.87 2.01 -7.93
CA LEU A 498 -14.79 2.87 -7.45
C LEU A 498 -14.62 4.05 -8.39
N SER A 499 -14.42 5.25 -7.84
CA SER A 499 -14.30 6.52 -8.59
C SER A 499 -12.94 7.18 -8.33
N PRO A 500 -11.84 6.75 -8.99
CA PRO A 500 -10.50 7.29 -8.73
C PRO A 500 -10.40 8.81 -8.93
N GLY A 501 -11.14 9.37 -9.88
CA GLY A 501 -11.18 10.81 -10.17
C GLY A 501 -11.59 11.68 -8.97
N ARG A 502 -12.33 11.13 -7.99
CA ARG A 502 -12.68 11.82 -6.74
C ARG A 502 -11.45 12.18 -5.90
N SER A 503 -10.37 11.45 -6.05
CA SER A 503 -9.12 11.70 -5.31
C SER A 503 -8.32 12.88 -5.84
N VAL A 504 -8.62 13.39 -7.04
CA VAL A 504 -7.94 14.57 -7.60
C VAL A 504 -8.38 15.82 -6.84
N ALA A 505 -7.44 16.59 -6.32
CA ALA A 505 -7.72 17.84 -5.59
C ALA A 505 -7.08 19.08 -6.26
N ALA A 506 -6.01 18.88 -7.02
CA ALA A 506 -5.36 19.95 -7.78
C ALA A 506 -4.69 19.39 -9.04
N ILE A 507 -4.53 20.25 -10.04
CA ILE A 507 -3.83 19.95 -11.30
C ILE A 507 -2.76 21.00 -11.56
N GLY A 508 -1.69 20.60 -12.27
CA GLY A 508 -0.63 21.52 -12.67
C GLY A 508 0.14 21.04 -13.89
N GLY A 509 0.92 21.91 -14.50
CA GLY A 509 1.84 21.58 -15.58
C GLY A 509 3.22 21.15 -15.09
N LEU A 510 4.12 20.78 -16.00
CA LEU A 510 5.46 20.31 -15.64
C LEU A 510 6.25 21.35 -14.82
N GLU A 511 6.12 22.65 -15.15
CA GLU A 511 6.82 23.74 -14.47
C GLU A 511 6.45 23.86 -13.00
N THR A 512 5.23 23.43 -12.62
CA THR A 512 4.73 23.54 -11.25
C THR A 512 5.05 22.31 -10.39
N ALA A 513 5.85 21.33 -10.88
CA ALA A 513 6.12 20.11 -10.14
C ALA A 513 6.79 20.36 -8.78
N ALA A 514 7.70 21.31 -8.67
CA ALA A 514 8.32 21.69 -7.39
C ALA A 514 7.29 22.30 -6.42
N GLU A 515 6.44 23.21 -6.90
CA GLU A 515 5.34 23.80 -6.12
C GLU A 515 4.32 22.72 -5.70
N ALA A 516 4.04 21.75 -6.58
CA ALA A 516 3.17 20.63 -6.27
C ALA A 516 3.71 19.77 -5.13
N ILE A 517 5.01 19.43 -5.13
CA ILE A 517 5.66 18.71 -4.02
C ILE A 517 5.60 19.54 -2.74
N GLU A 518 5.86 20.84 -2.81
CA GLU A 518 5.75 21.74 -1.66
C GLU A 518 4.32 21.79 -1.11
N SER A 519 3.31 21.82 -1.99
CA SER A 519 1.90 21.78 -1.59
C SER A 519 1.52 20.50 -0.84
N VAL A 520 2.13 19.35 -1.19
CA VAL A 520 1.98 18.08 -0.48
C VAL A 520 2.64 18.14 0.90
N ILE A 521 3.82 18.76 1.01
CA ILE A 521 4.50 18.98 2.31
C ILE A 521 3.62 19.79 3.25
N GLN A 522 2.98 20.83 2.72
CA GLN A 522 2.12 21.76 3.47
C GLN A 522 0.70 21.21 3.71
N GLY A 523 0.31 20.14 3.00
CA GLY A 523 -1.06 19.63 3.01
C GLY A 523 -2.09 20.65 2.49
N LYS A 524 -1.70 21.45 1.47
CA LYS A 524 -2.48 22.56 0.91
C LYS A 524 -3.78 22.09 0.24
N TYR A 525 -3.73 20.96 -0.46
CA TYR A 525 -4.89 20.44 -1.18
C TYR A 525 -5.44 19.16 -0.51
N PRO A 526 -6.76 19.02 -0.42
CA PRO A 526 -7.39 17.88 0.23
C PRO A 526 -7.52 16.69 -0.73
N GLY A 527 -6.41 16.07 -1.10
CA GLY A 527 -6.38 14.94 -2.04
C GLY A 527 -5.09 14.89 -2.83
N LYS A 528 -5.16 14.25 -4.00
CA LYS A 528 -4.01 14.06 -4.90
C LYS A 528 -3.80 15.28 -5.80
N VAL A 529 -2.54 15.62 -5.99
CA VAL A 529 -2.10 16.64 -6.95
C VAL A 529 -1.60 15.93 -8.21
N ILE A 530 -2.15 16.26 -9.36
CA ILE A 530 -1.81 15.67 -10.65
C ILE A 530 -1.03 16.65 -11.50
N ILE A 531 0.13 16.24 -11.99
CA ILE A 531 0.93 16.99 -12.97
C ILE A 531 0.67 16.39 -14.36
N PHE A 532 0.41 17.28 -15.32
CA PHE A 532 0.31 16.97 -16.75
C PHE A 532 1.58 17.47 -17.47
N PRO A 533 2.61 16.62 -17.66
CA PRO A 533 3.91 17.08 -18.14
C PRO A 533 3.88 17.69 -19.55
N GLN A 534 2.89 17.31 -20.36
CA GLN A 534 2.75 17.82 -21.71
C GLN A 534 2.12 19.23 -21.77
N ILE A 535 1.57 19.71 -20.64
CA ILE A 535 0.98 21.04 -20.51
C ILE A 535 1.92 21.90 -19.65
N ARG A 536 2.76 22.71 -20.31
CA ARG A 536 3.83 23.44 -19.60
C ARG A 536 3.30 24.65 -18.82
N ASN A 537 2.43 25.42 -19.39
CA ASN A 537 1.96 26.71 -18.85
C ASN A 537 0.71 26.59 -17.98
N LEU A 538 0.42 25.42 -17.43
CA LEU A 538 -0.68 25.21 -16.50
C LEU A 538 -0.21 25.54 -15.06
N PRO A 539 -0.71 26.63 -14.45
CA PRO A 539 -0.40 26.93 -13.05
C PRO A 539 -0.99 25.87 -12.14
N LEU A 540 -0.36 25.63 -10.97
CA LEU A 540 -0.92 24.75 -9.95
C LEU A 540 -2.27 25.30 -9.47
N THR A 541 -3.33 24.55 -9.71
CA THR A 541 -4.71 25.01 -9.54
C THR A 541 -5.53 23.94 -8.80
N GLY A 542 -6.10 24.31 -7.65
CA GLY A 542 -7.05 23.47 -6.94
C GLY A 542 -8.37 23.33 -7.71
N LEU A 543 -9.07 22.19 -7.59
CA LEU A 543 -10.34 22.01 -8.30
C LEU A 543 -11.39 23.09 -7.95
N ARG A 544 -11.34 23.65 -6.74
CA ARG A 544 -12.23 24.77 -6.34
C ARG A 544 -11.88 26.10 -7.03
N GLU A 545 -10.64 26.25 -7.50
CA GLU A 545 -10.15 27.45 -8.19
C GLU A 545 -10.40 27.41 -9.71
N LEU A 546 -10.83 26.24 -10.24
CA LEU A 546 -11.03 26.07 -11.68
C LEU A 546 -12.11 26.98 -12.26
N GLU A 547 -13.16 27.31 -11.49
CA GLU A 547 -14.23 28.22 -11.96
C GLU A 547 -13.69 29.58 -12.37
N GLU A 548 -12.69 30.09 -11.66
CA GLU A 548 -12.07 31.39 -11.94
C GLU A 548 -10.97 31.26 -13.01
N ARG A 549 -10.19 30.17 -13.00
CA ARG A 549 -8.98 30.04 -13.82
C ARG A 549 -9.22 29.34 -15.16
N LEU A 550 -10.04 28.31 -15.15
CA LEU A 550 -10.34 27.48 -16.31
C LEU A 550 -11.82 27.04 -16.29
N PRO A 551 -12.76 28.01 -16.50
CA PRO A 551 -14.19 27.73 -16.38
C PRO A 551 -14.68 26.64 -17.31
N GLU A 552 -14.12 26.52 -18.53
CA GLU A 552 -14.51 25.42 -19.47
C GLU A 552 -14.15 24.03 -18.96
N VAL A 553 -13.10 23.92 -18.12
CA VAL A 553 -12.72 22.67 -17.45
C VAL A 553 -13.62 22.45 -16.24
N ALA A 554 -13.90 23.51 -15.47
CA ALA A 554 -14.76 23.45 -14.29
C ALA A 554 -16.19 22.97 -14.61
N GLU A 555 -16.75 23.39 -15.75
CA GLU A 555 -18.07 22.97 -16.25
C GLU A 555 -18.16 21.47 -16.58
N LYS A 556 -17.02 20.80 -16.73
CA LYS A 556 -16.92 19.38 -17.07
C LYS A 556 -16.63 18.50 -15.85
N LEU A 557 -16.42 19.08 -14.67
CA LEU A 557 -16.42 18.30 -13.43
C LEU A 557 -17.79 17.67 -13.21
N SER A 558 -17.83 16.56 -12.46
CA SER A 558 -19.13 15.97 -12.07
C SER A 558 -19.96 16.93 -11.19
N GLU A 559 -21.23 16.60 -10.94
CA GLU A 559 -22.11 17.37 -10.07
C GLU A 559 -21.54 17.55 -8.65
N ASP A 560 -20.85 16.52 -8.15
CA ASP A 560 -20.16 16.52 -6.86
C ASP A 560 -18.67 16.93 -6.98
N ARG A 561 -18.33 17.62 -8.08
CA ARG A 561 -17.03 18.25 -8.38
C ARG A 561 -15.83 17.28 -8.43
N MET A 562 -16.07 16.03 -8.79
CA MET A 562 -15.00 15.09 -9.13
C MET A 562 -14.36 15.46 -10.47
N TRP A 563 -13.07 15.13 -10.60
CA TRP A 563 -12.37 15.09 -11.88
C TRP A 563 -12.96 14.04 -12.81
N THR A 564 -13.20 14.40 -14.05
CA THR A 564 -13.81 13.53 -15.07
C THR A 564 -12.93 13.48 -16.32
N ASN A 565 -13.20 12.52 -17.21
CA ASN A 565 -12.56 12.45 -18.51
C ASN A 565 -12.89 13.65 -19.39
N GLU A 566 -14.11 14.17 -19.29
CA GLU A 566 -14.56 15.35 -20.02
C GLU A 566 -13.82 16.62 -19.55
N ALA A 567 -13.53 16.74 -18.26
CA ALA A 567 -12.71 17.83 -17.72
C ALA A 567 -11.25 17.73 -18.20
N GLU A 568 -10.71 16.52 -18.25
CA GLU A 568 -9.36 16.26 -18.79
C GLU A 568 -9.28 16.55 -20.29
N GLU A 569 -10.28 16.15 -21.08
CA GLU A 569 -10.38 16.49 -22.49
C GLU A 569 -10.41 18.00 -22.70
N ALA A 570 -11.25 18.71 -21.93
CA ALA A 570 -11.33 20.17 -21.98
C ALA A 570 -10.00 20.84 -21.60
N LEU A 571 -9.30 20.31 -20.59
CA LEU A 571 -7.98 20.81 -20.20
C LEU A 571 -6.96 20.67 -21.33
N ILE A 572 -6.85 19.49 -21.92
CA ILE A 572 -5.89 19.23 -23.02
C ILE A 572 -6.25 20.05 -24.25
N GLU A 573 -7.52 20.12 -24.61
CA GLU A 573 -7.99 20.94 -25.74
C GLU A 573 -7.64 22.41 -25.57
N LYS A 574 -7.75 22.94 -24.34
CA LYS A 574 -7.50 24.35 -24.03
C LYS A 574 -6.00 24.66 -23.92
N MET A 575 -5.26 23.87 -23.14
CA MET A 575 -3.94 24.22 -22.63
C MET A 575 -2.79 23.51 -23.37
N TRP A 576 -3.03 22.35 -23.98
CA TRP A 576 -1.97 21.67 -24.70
C TRP A 576 -1.61 22.42 -25.98
N GLU A 577 -0.31 22.70 -26.13
CA GLU A 577 0.26 23.29 -27.34
C GLU A 577 0.82 22.15 -28.20
N LYS A 578 0.26 21.99 -29.39
CA LYS A 578 0.75 21.01 -30.37
C LYS A 578 2.16 21.40 -30.78
N PRO A 579 3.17 20.49 -30.58
CA PRO A 579 4.57 20.76 -30.94
C PRO A 579 4.77 21.08 -32.42
#